data_e80e8c1a42c66e9006444372c653106d
#
_entry.id   e80e8c1a42c66e9006444372c653106d
#
_cell.length_a   1.000
_cell.length_b   1.000
_cell.length_c   1.000
_cell.angle_alpha   90.00
_cell.angle_beta   90.00
_cell.angle_gamma   90.00
#
_symmetry.space_group_name_H-M   'P 1'
#
loop_
_entity.id
_entity.type
_entity.pdbx_description
1 polymer ?
#
loop_
_entity_poly.entity_id
_entity_poly.type
_entity_poly.pdbx_seq_one_letter_code
_entity_poly.pdbx_strand_id
1 'polypeptide(L)'
;MIFRIDNELAFPDPRLGDPDGMFAVGGDLSIDRLILAYSNGIFPWYAFRWTDEIHWYCPMDRFVIFPKEIHVSHSMRTLMNKGRYTMTINRDFHGVITNCGQLRISEEGAWLGSEMTRAYEAMHEQGFAASVEVWDGDKLVGGLYGVCLGRCFFGESMFSLVPSASKLALIHLARYMEEHGGAMIDCQFETPHLKSMGGRHISYDEYMKIVRG
;
A
#
# COMPACT_ATOMS: atom_id res chain seq x y z
N MET A 1 -21.29 -11.76 2.11
CA MET A 1 -21.31 -12.91 1.12
C MET A 1 -19.95 -12.95 0.43
N ILE A 2 -19.32 -14.13 0.37
CA ILE A 2 -18.01 -14.31 -0.25
C ILE A 2 -18.18 -15.02 -1.59
N PHE A 3 -17.72 -14.39 -2.67
CA PHE A 3 -17.78 -14.95 -4.01
C PHE A 3 -16.52 -15.76 -4.32
N ARG A 4 -16.66 -16.80 -5.15
CA ARG A 4 -15.52 -17.46 -5.75
C ARG A 4 -15.34 -16.95 -7.17
N ILE A 5 -14.15 -16.41 -7.45
CA ILE A 5 -13.78 -15.92 -8.80
C ILE A 5 -12.84 -16.93 -9.46
N ASP A 6 -12.93 -17.02 -10.76
CA ASP A 6 -12.14 -17.88 -11.63
C ASP A 6 -11.14 -17.07 -12.47
N ASN A 7 -10.77 -17.58 -13.64
CA ASN A 7 -9.84 -16.92 -14.56
C ASN A 7 -10.50 -15.82 -15.41
N GLU A 8 -11.82 -15.63 -15.36
CA GLU A 8 -12.46 -14.50 -16.02
C GLU A 8 -12.01 -13.19 -15.38
N LEU A 9 -11.62 -12.22 -16.22
CA LEU A 9 -11.15 -10.91 -15.76
C LEU A 9 -12.33 -10.04 -15.31
N ALA A 10 -12.95 -10.42 -14.19
CA ALA A 10 -14.10 -9.73 -13.60
C ALA A 10 -14.08 -9.84 -12.07
N PHE A 11 -14.73 -8.88 -11.42
CA PHE A 11 -15.05 -8.95 -9.99
C PHE A 11 -16.56 -8.69 -9.81
N PRO A 12 -17.20 -9.38 -8.85
CA PRO A 12 -18.53 -9.02 -8.39
C PRO A 12 -18.55 -7.62 -7.76
N ASP A 13 -19.74 -7.05 -7.56
CA ASP A 13 -19.86 -5.77 -6.84
C ASP A 13 -19.35 -5.91 -5.41
N PRO A 14 -18.29 -5.20 -5.00
CA PRO A 14 -17.71 -5.31 -3.67
C PRO A 14 -18.66 -4.86 -2.54
N ARG A 15 -19.71 -4.10 -2.85
CA ARG A 15 -20.76 -3.73 -1.87
C ARG A 15 -21.55 -4.92 -1.35
N LEU A 16 -21.45 -6.08 -2.01
CA LEU A 16 -22.09 -7.33 -1.60
C LEU A 16 -21.22 -8.15 -0.63
N GLY A 17 -20.02 -7.67 -0.31
CA GLY A 17 -19.07 -8.31 0.60
C GLY A 17 -19.49 -8.28 2.06
N ASP A 18 -18.65 -8.86 2.90
CA ASP A 18 -18.85 -8.89 4.35
C ASP A 18 -18.49 -7.54 5.00
N PRO A 19 -18.93 -7.25 6.22
CA PRO A 19 -18.69 -5.96 6.88
C PRO A 19 -17.20 -5.61 7.09
N ASP A 20 -16.33 -6.62 7.16
CA ASP A 20 -14.87 -6.45 7.25
C ASP A 20 -14.20 -6.12 5.91
N GLY A 21 -14.99 -6.08 4.82
CA GLY A 21 -14.54 -5.78 3.48
C GLY A 21 -14.13 -6.99 2.64
N MET A 22 -14.08 -8.21 3.20
CA MET A 22 -13.82 -9.41 2.43
C MET A 22 -15.01 -9.76 1.55
N PHE A 23 -14.81 -9.99 0.24
CA PHE A 23 -15.94 -10.26 -0.65
C PHE A 23 -15.67 -11.36 -1.71
N ALA A 24 -14.41 -11.69 -2.00
CA ALA A 24 -14.10 -12.73 -2.97
C ALA A 24 -12.85 -13.53 -2.60
N VAL A 25 -12.77 -14.74 -3.16
CA VAL A 25 -11.61 -15.64 -3.06
C VAL A 25 -11.28 -16.25 -4.42
N GLY A 26 -10.02 -16.63 -4.62
CA GLY A 26 -9.54 -17.27 -5.86
C GLY A 26 -9.04 -16.28 -6.90
N GLY A 27 -9.13 -16.64 -8.18
CA GLY A 27 -8.54 -15.88 -9.27
C GLY A 27 -7.01 -16.01 -9.31
N ASP A 28 -6.35 -14.99 -9.87
CA ASP A 28 -4.90 -14.93 -10.05
C ASP A 28 -4.34 -13.57 -9.68
N LEU A 29 -3.00 -13.40 -9.73
CA LEU A 29 -2.31 -12.14 -9.50
C LEU A 29 -1.74 -11.56 -10.81
N SER A 30 -2.38 -11.80 -11.94
CA SER A 30 -1.99 -11.17 -13.20
C SER A 30 -2.06 -9.64 -13.08
N ILE A 31 -1.23 -8.94 -13.83
CA ILE A 31 -1.17 -7.48 -13.82
C ILE A 31 -2.52 -6.89 -14.20
N ASP A 32 -3.20 -7.45 -15.20
CA ASP A 32 -4.53 -6.99 -15.65
C ASP A 32 -5.58 -7.12 -14.53
N ARG A 33 -5.56 -8.24 -13.78
CA ARG A 33 -6.45 -8.43 -12.64
C ARG A 33 -6.12 -7.48 -11.50
N LEU A 34 -4.85 -7.25 -11.20
CA LEU A 34 -4.44 -6.29 -10.18
C LEU A 34 -4.85 -4.86 -10.56
N ILE A 35 -4.62 -4.44 -11.81
CA ILE A 35 -5.07 -3.12 -12.30
C ILE A 35 -6.60 -3.00 -12.19
N LEU A 36 -7.35 -4.02 -12.61
CA LEU A 36 -8.81 -4.04 -12.48
C LEU A 36 -9.23 -3.93 -11.02
N ALA A 37 -8.58 -4.67 -10.13
CA ALA A 37 -8.86 -4.66 -8.70
C ALA A 37 -8.65 -3.24 -8.12
N TYR A 38 -7.46 -2.68 -8.22
CA TYR A 38 -7.15 -1.36 -7.66
C TYR A 38 -8.00 -0.24 -8.27
N SER A 39 -8.32 -0.32 -9.56
CA SER A 39 -9.23 0.63 -10.23
C SER A 39 -10.66 0.61 -9.67
N ASN A 40 -11.04 -0.44 -8.95
CA ASN A 40 -12.33 -0.59 -8.27
C ASN A 40 -12.22 -0.59 -6.74
N GLY A 41 -11.07 -0.18 -6.18
CA GLY A 41 -10.85 -0.12 -4.74
C GLY A 41 -10.66 -1.49 -4.09
N ILE A 42 -10.42 -2.51 -4.89
CA ILE A 42 -10.22 -3.89 -4.45
C ILE A 42 -8.71 -4.14 -4.31
N PHE A 43 -8.31 -4.90 -3.30
CA PHE A 43 -6.92 -5.32 -3.14
C PHE A 43 -6.82 -6.76 -2.66
N PRO A 44 -5.75 -7.48 -3.02
CA PRO A 44 -5.52 -8.84 -2.55
C PRO A 44 -4.93 -8.83 -1.14
N TRP A 45 -5.34 -9.79 -0.33
CA TRP A 45 -4.74 -10.05 0.96
C TRP A 45 -4.62 -11.56 1.18
N TYR A 46 -3.42 -12.05 1.42
CA TYR A 46 -3.21 -13.45 1.74
C TYR A 46 -3.40 -13.72 3.23
N ALA A 47 -4.26 -14.66 3.56
CA ALA A 47 -4.41 -15.18 4.92
C ALA A 47 -3.66 -16.52 5.05
N PHE A 48 -2.34 -16.47 5.02
CA PHE A 48 -1.43 -17.65 4.93
C PHE A 48 -1.64 -18.76 5.95
N ARG A 49 -2.31 -18.49 7.03
CA ARG A 49 -2.47 -19.51 8.07
C ARG A 49 -3.57 -20.53 7.77
N TRP A 50 -4.43 -20.25 6.77
CA TRP A 50 -5.68 -20.99 6.61
C TRP A 50 -5.93 -21.50 5.19
N THR A 51 -5.46 -20.81 4.16
CA THR A 51 -5.65 -21.20 2.76
C THR A 51 -4.53 -20.67 1.88
N ASP A 52 -4.20 -21.38 0.77
CA ASP A 52 -3.32 -20.89 -0.29
C ASP A 52 -4.08 -20.02 -1.31
N GLU A 53 -5.33 -19.65 -1.03
CA GLU A 53 -6.16 -18.87 -1.93
C GLU A 53 -5.99 -17.37 -1.70
N ILE A 54 -6.08 -16.60 -2.79
CA ILE A 54 -6.09 -15.14 -2.74
C ILE A 54 -7.43 -14.70 -2.18
N HIS A 55 -7.40 -13.84 -1.16
CA HIS A 55 -8.57 -13.18 -0.62
C HIS A 55 -8.61 -11.74 -1.12
N TRP A 56 -9.78 -11.30 -1.60
CA TRP A 56 -9.99 -9.96 -2.12
C TRP A 56 -10.84 -9.15 -1.16
N TYR A 57 -10.36 -7.95 -0.86
CA TYR A 57 -10.97 -7.04 0.10
C TYR A 57 -11.33 -5.72 -0.55
N CYS A 58 -12.45 -5.15 -0.12
CA CYS A 58 -12.85 -3.78 -0.45
C CYS A 58 -13.67 -3.19 0.70
N PRO A 59 -13.04 -2.62 1.73
CA PRO A 59 -13.76 -1.97 2.82
C PRO A 59 -14.59 -0.79 2.31
N MET A 60 -15.84 -0.70 2.76
CA MET A 60 -16.76 0.40 2.41
C MET A 60 -16.44 1.70 3.17
N ASP A 61 -15.68 1.58 4.26
CA ASP A 61 -15.14 2.70 5.03
C ASP A 61 -13.61 2.69 4.85
N ARG A 62 -13.11 3.51 3.91
CA ARG A 62 -11.73 3.46 3.46
C ARG A 62 -10.85 4.41 4.25
N PHE A 63 -9.72 3.92 4.76
CA PHE A 63 -8.76 4.76 5.47
C PHE A 63 -7.70 5.31 4.50
N VAL A 64 -7.59 6.65 4.42
CA VAL A 64 -6.74 7.32 3.44
C VAL A 64 -5.96 8.48 4.05
N ILE A 65 -4.85 8.86 3.42
CA ILE A 65 -4.12 10.10 3.69
C ILE A 65 -4.19 10.98 2.43
N PHE A 66 -4.60 12.23 2.63
CA PHE A 66 -4.47 13.22 1.56
C PHE A 66 -3.06 13.83 1.61
N PRO A 67 -2.31 13.84 0.49
CA PRO A 67 -0.91 14.30 0.49
C PRO A 67 -0.71 15.67 1.14
N LYS A 68 -1.60 16.63 0.86
CA LYS A 68 -1.57 17.98 1.43
C LYS A 68 -1.85 18.06 2.93
N GLU A 69 -2.46 17.02 3.49
CA GLU A 69 -2.90 16.98 4.89
C GLU A 69 -1.99 16.08 5.76
N ILE A 70 -0.86 15.59 5.20
CA ILE A 70 0.06 14.74 5.95
C ILE A 70 0.54 15.45 7.22
N HIS A 71 0.33 14.80 8.37
CA HIS A 71 0.78 15.36 9.64
C HIS A 71 2.26 15.07 9.90
N VAL A 72 3.06 16.12 10.03
CA VAL A 72 4.49 16.02 10.39
C VAL A 72 4.67 16.52 11.82
N SER A 73 4.89 15.60 12.77
CA SER A 73 5.10 15.96 14.16
C SER A 73 6.39 16.78 14.39
N HIS A 74 6.51 17.44 15.54
CA HIS A 74 7.71 18.20 15.89
C HIS A 74 8.97 17.32 15.89
N SER A 75 8.87 16.10 16.45
CA SER A 75 9.98 15.14 16.46
C SER A 75 10.42 14.71 15.04
N MET A 76 9.46 14.54 14.12
CA MET A 76 9.77 14.23 12.72
C MET A 76 10.45 15.40 12.03
N ARG A 77 9.99 16.64 12.23
CA ARG A 77 10.67 17.84 11.69
C ARG A 77 12.11 17.94 12.20
N THR A 78 12.33 17.69 13.49
CA THR A 78 13.66 17.70 14.09
C THR A 78 14.55 16.62 13.46
N LEU A 79 13.99 15.39 13.24
CA LEU A 79 14.74 14.29 12.61
C LEU A 79 15.13 14.62 11.17
N MET A 80 14.19 15.17 10.40
CA MET A 80 14.43 15.58 9.00
C MET A 80 15.47 16.68 8.91
N ASN A 81 15.43 17.69 9.80
CA ASN A 81 16.38 18.79 9.81
C ASN A 81 17.82 18.37 10.14
N LYS A 82 18.02 17.22 10.80
CA LYS A 82 19.37 16.65 11.05
C LYS A 82 20.08 16.20 9.78
N GLY A 83 19.35 15.98 8.67
CA GLY A 83 19.91 15.61 7.37
C GLY A 83 20.64 14.26 7.35
N ARG A 84 20.37 13.37 8.35
CA ARG A 84 21.05 12.08 8.45
C ARG A 84 20.60 11.11 7.36
N TYR A 85 19.29 11.11 7.05
CA TYR A 85 18.69 10.14 6.15
C TYR A 85 18.43 10.75 4.77
N THR A 86 18.72 9.96 3.73
CA THR A 86 18.37 10.30 2.34
C THR A 86 17.15 9.47 1.93
N MET A 87 16.21 10.08 1.21
CA MET A 87 15.06 9.39 0.66
C MET A 87 15.17 9.34 -0.87
N THR A 88 14.78 8.20 -1.46
CA THR A 88 14.73 7.98 -2.90
C THR A 88 13.40 7.38 -3.31
N ILE A 89 13.11 7.39 -4.60
CA ILE A 89 11.94 6.72 -5.19
C ILE A 89 12.46 5.75 -6.25
N ASN A 90 12.01 4.50 -6.20
CA ASN A 90 12.33 3.44 -7.16
C ASN A 90 13.83 3.13 -7.32
N ARG A 91 14.64 3.37 -6.29
CA ARG A 91 16.05 3.03 -6.32
C ARG A 91 16.31 1.55 -6.05
N ASP A 92 15.52 0.95 -5.15
CA ASP A 92 15.66 -0.47 -4.75
C ASP A 92 14.30 -1.05 -4.34
N PHE A 93 13.40 -1.21 -5.32
CA PHE A 93 12.08 -1.81 -5.09
C PHE A 93 12.18 -3.21 -4.50
N HIS A 94 13.10 -4.03 -5.02
CA HIS A 94 13.33 -5.40 -4.53
C HIS A 94 13.77 -5.41 -3.06
N GLY A 95 14.68 -4.54 -2.67
CA GLY A 95 15.11 -4.39 -1.28
C GLY A 95 13.96 -3.97 -0.37
N VAL A 96 13.09 -3.06 -0.81
CA VAL A 96 11.93 -2.62 -0.02
C VAL A 96 10.93 -3.75 0.16
N ILE A 97 10.48 -4.42 -0.90
CA ILE A 97 9.46 -5.48 -0.79
C ILE A 97 9.96 -6.68 0.01
N THR A 98 11.25 -7.03 -0.15
CA THR A 98 11.90 -8.11 0.62
C THR A 98 11.92 -7.79 2.12
N ASN A 99 12.32 -6.58 2.52
CA ASN A 99 12.34 -6.17 3.92
C ASN A 99 10.93 -6.12 4.52
N CYS A 100 9.94 -5.65 3.76
CA CYS A 100 8.53 -5.69 4.18
C CYS A 100 8.07 -7.13 4.46
N GLY A 101 8.41 -8.07 3.60
CA GLY A 101 8.10 -9.50 3.78
C GLY A 101 8.78 -10.12 5.01
N GLN A 102 10.07 -9.88 5.20
CA GLN A 102 10.84 -10.46 6.31
C GLN A 102 10.38 -10.02 7.69
N LEU A 103 10.05 -8.73 7.88
CA LEU A 103 9.55 -8.23 9.16
C LEU A 103 8.20 -8.84 9.54
N ARG A 104 7.34 -9.09 8.56
CA ARG A 104 6.04 -9.70 8.81
C ARG A 104 6.08 -11.20 9.04
N ILE A 105 7.06 -11.92 8.51
CA ILE A 105 7.31 -13.33 8.85
C ILE A 105 7.53 -13.49 10.37
N SER A 106 8.22 -12.55 10.99
CA SER A 106 8.52 -12.59 12.42
C SER A 106 7.35 -12.21 13.33
N GLU A 107 6.41 -11.38 12.85
CA GLU A 107 5.32 -10.82 13.67
C GLU A 107 3.98 -11.56 13.48
N GLU A 108 3.61 -11.94 12.25
CA GLU A 108 2.26 -12.43 11.94
C GLU A 108 2.24 -13.72 11.10
N GLY A 109 3.41 -14.28 10.72
CA GLY A 109 3.54 -15.27 9.64
C GLY A 109 3.54 -14.57 8.27
N ALA A 110 4.21 -15.17 7.28
CA ALA A 110 4.42 -14.56 5.97
C ALA A 110 3.08 -14.28 5.24
N TRP A 111 2.67 -13.02 5.14
CA TRP A 111 1.51 -12.65 4.33
C TRP A 111 1.90 -12.30 2.89
N LEU A 112 3.20 -12.10 2.63
CA LEU A 112 3.73 -11.89 1.29
C LEU A 112 4.34 -13.19 0.78
N GLY A 113 3.54 -14.04 0.13
CA GLY A 113 4.05 -15.22 -0.57
C GLY A 113 4.93 -14.85 -1.75
N SER A 114 5.75 -15.79 -2.18
CA SER A 114 6.63 -15.57 -3.35
C SER A 114 5.87 -15.16 -4.62
N GLU A 115 4.60 -15.55 -4.75
CA GLU A 115 3.74 -15.16 -5.87
C GLU A 115 3.35 -13.69 -5.81
N MET A 116 2.96 -13.20 -4.62
CA MET A 116 2.62 -11.80 -4.41
C MET A 116 3.84 -10.91 -4.67
N THR A 117 5.01 -11.29 -4.13
CA THR A 117 6.26 -10.55 -4.38
C THR A 117 6.53 -10.42 -5.87
N ARG A 118 6.48 -11.54 -6.63
CA ARG A 118 6.68 -11.54 -8.08
C ARG A 118 5.65 -10.69 -8.83
N ALA A 119 4.38 -10.72 -8.39
CA ALA A 119 3.32 -9.92 -9.01
C ALA A 119 3.58 -8.42 -8.85
N TYR A 120 3.97 -7.96 -7.67
CA TYR A 120 4.28 -6.54 -7.45
C TYR A 120 5.61 -6.11 -8.11
N GLU A 121 6.61 -6.98 -8.19
CA GLU A 121 7.83 -6.73 -8.96
C GLU A 121 7.50 -6.56 -10.45
N ALA A 122 6.65 -7.43 -11.01
CA ALA A 122 6.19 -7.30 -12.39
C ALA A 122 5.37 -6.02 -12.62
N MET A 123 4.52 -5.61 -11.66
CA MET A 123 3.83 -4.31 -11.73
C MET A 123 4.83 -3.15 -11.69
N HIS A 124 5.89 -3.24 -10.89
CA HIS A 124 6.93 -2.23 -10.82
C HIS A 124 7.68 -2.10 -12.15
N GLU A 125 8.08 -3.22 -12.76
CA GLU A 125 8.73 -3.24 -14.07
C GLU A 125 7.90 -2.59 -15.17
N GLN A 126 6.56 -2.66 -15.07
CA GLN A 126 5.63 -2.02 -15.99
C GLN A 126 5.22 -0.58 -15.58
N GLY A 127 5.77 -0.06 -14.47
CA GLY A 127 5.49 1.29 -14.01
C GLY A 127 4.19 1.46 -13.20
N PHE A 128 3.53 0.36 -12.82
CA PHE A 128 2.30 0.37 -12.00
C PHE A 128 2.55 0.23 -10.50
N ALA A 129 3.79 0.01 -10.07
CA ALA A 129 4.14 0.03 -8.66
C ALA A 129 5.42 0.83 -8.42
N ALA A 130 5.52 1.41 -7.23
CA ALA A 130 6.67 2.22 -6.84
C ALA A 130 7.05 1.99 -5.38
N SER A 131 8.31 2.26 -5.07
CA SER A 131 8.85 2.26 -3.72
C SER A 131 9.39 3.62 -3.31
N VAL A 132 9.42 3.83 -2.00
CA VAL A 132 10.15 4.94 -1.38
C VAL A 132 11.13 4.33 -0.38
N GLU A 133 12.39 4.64 -0.53
CA GLU A 133 13.47 4.15 0.28
C GLU A 133 13.96 5.22 1.26
N VAL A 134 14.40 4.77 2.43
CA VAL A 134 15.11 5.60 3.43
C VAL A 134 16.48 4.99 3.69
N TRP A 135 17.51 5.80 3.46
CA TRP A 135 18.92 5.39 3.53
C TRP A 135 19.66 6.08 4.69
N ASP A 136 20.48 5.32 5.40
CA ASP A 136 21.51 5.83 6.33
C ASP A 136 22.90 5.55 5.69
N GLY A 137 23.45 6.54 4.99
CA GLY A 137 24.54 6.32 4.05
C GLY A 137 24.09 5.38 2.93
N ASP A 138 24.76 4.24 2.76
CA ASP A 138 24.43 3.23 1.75
C ASP A 138 23.53 2.10 2.28
N LYS A 139 23.05 2.20 3.52
CA LYS A 139 22.18 1.17 4.12
C LYS A 139 20.72 1.53 3.96
N LEU A 140 19.96 0.64 3.37
CA LEU A 140 18.51 0.72 3.34
C LEU A 140 17.96 0.43 4.75
N VAL A 141 17.37 1.44 5.41
CA VAL A 141 16.93 1.38 6.81
C VAL A 141 15.43 1.51 7.01
N GLY A 142 14.70 1.78 5.94
CA GLY A 142 13.24 1.85 5.94
C GLY A 142 12.70 2.12 4.56
N GLY A 143 11.42 1.97 4.39
CA GLY A 143 10.76 2.22 3.12
C GLY A 143 9.30 1.80 3.13
N LEU A 144 8.67 2.03 2.01
CA LEU A 144 7.32 1.55 1.70
C LEU A 144 7.23 1.24 0.20
N TYR A 145 6.27 0.42 -0.18
CA TYR A 145 5.91 0.22 -1.58
C TYR A 145 4.39 0.20 -1.74
N GLY A 146 3.95 0.40 -2.97
CA GLY A 146 2.55 0.34 -3.33
C GLY A 146 2.31 0.46 -4.82
N VAL A 147 1.03 0.41 -5.19
CA VAL A 147 0.55 0.49 -6.56
C VAL A 147 0.25 1.96 -6.91
N CYS A 148 0.60 2.35 -8.13
CA CYS A 148 0.39 3.69 -8.67
C CYS A 148 -0.62 3.61 -9.82
N LEU A 149 -1.82 4.15 -9.65
CA LEU A 149 -2.80 4.26 -10.73
C LEU A 149 -3.40 5.67 -10.75
N GLY A 150 -3.33 6.32 -11.90
CA GLY A 150 -3.81 7.69 -12.06
C GLY A 150 -3.10 8.63 -11.08
N ARG A 151 -3.89 9.27 -10.22
CA ARG A 151 -3.40 10.22 -9.19
C ARG A 151 -3.35 9.61 -7.80
N CYS A 152 -3.54 8.30 -7.66
CA CYS A 152 -3.61 7.59 -6.39
C CYS A 152 -2.39 6.68 -6.19
N PHE A 153 -1.93 6.61 -4.95
CA PHE A 153 -0.96 5.62 -4.49
C PHE A 153 -1.66 4.68 -3.49
N PHE A 154 -1.65 3.40 -3.77
CA PHE A 154 -2.23 2.35 -2.92
C PHE A 154 -1.10 1.72 -2.12
N GLY A 155 -0.98 2.11 -0.85
CA GLY A 155 0.11 1.64 0.02
C GLY A 155 -0.08 0.19 0.42
N GLU A 156 0.87 -0.66 0.08
CA GLU A 156 0.80 -2.11 0.37
C GLU A 156 1.48 -2.46 1.68
N SER A 157 2.70 -2.01 1.87
CA SER A 157 3.44 -2.28 3.08
C SER A 157 4.55 -1.27 3.32
N MET A 158 5.01 -1.23 4.56
CA MET A 158 6.16 -0.41 4.96
C MET A 158 7.00 -1.14 6.02
N PHE A 159 8.27 -0.79 6.10
CA PHE A 159 9.18 -1.33 7.09
C PHE A 159 10.06 -0.25 7.72
N SER A 160 10.58 -0.54 8.92
CA SER A 160 11.52 0.31 9.64
C SER A 160 12.56 -0.57 10.36
N LEU A 161 13.82 -0.44 9.98
CA LEU A 161 14.95 -1.04 10.71
C LEU A 161 15.50 -0.08 11.76
N VAL A 162 15.15 1.20 11.67
CA VAL A 162 15.48 2.23 12.65
C VAL A 162 14.23 3.04 12.99
N PRO A 163 14.16 3.64 14.19
CA PRO A 163 12.96 4.40 14.59
C PRO A 163 12.56 5.48 13.58
N SER A 164 11.28 5.52 13.25
CA SER A 164 10.64 6.51 12.38
C SER A 164 11.01 6.46 10.88
N ALA A 165 11.73 5.45 10.40
CA ALA A 165 12.11 5.37 9.00
C ALA A 165 10.88 5.25 8.08
N SER A 166 9.88 4.42 8.41
CA SER A 166 8.63 4.33 7.63
C SER A 166 7.84 5.66 7.62
N LYS A 167 7.90 6.44 8.71
CA LYS A 167 7.32 7.80 8.73
C LYS A 167 8.02 8.74 7.76
N LEU A 168 9.36 8.68 7.69
CA LEU A 168 10.14 9.45 6.72
C LEU A 168 9.74 9.10 5.28
N ALA A 169 9.63 7.79 4.98
CA ALA A 169 9.19 7.32 3.67
C ALA A 169 7.80 7.86 3.31
N LEU A 170 6.83 7.75 4.23
CA LEU A 170 5.46 8.21 4.00
C LEU A 170 5.36 9.73 3.83
N ILE A 171 6.12 10.51 4.61
CA ILE A 171 6.19 11.97 4.47
C ILE A 171 6.81 12.34 3.12
N HIS A 172 7.86 11.63 2.70
CA HIS A 172 8.50 11.87 1.40
C HIS A 172 7.55 11.56 0.24
N LEU A 173 6.85 10.41 0.29
CA LEU A 173 5.81 10.06 -0.68
C LEU A 173 4.75 11.16 -0.78
N ALA A 174 4.20 11.58 0.36
CA ALA A 174 3.13 12.59 0.38
C ALA A 174 3.57 13.92 -0.25
N ARG A 175 4.78 14.38 0.06
CA ARG A 175 5.35 15.60 -0.54
C ARG A 175 5.56 15.45 -2.04
N TYR A 176 6.15 14.35 -2.46
CA TYR A 176 6.32 14.06 -3.89
C TYR A 176 4.98 14.04 -4.63
N MET A 177 3.97 13.38 -4.07
CA MET A 177 2.62 13.34 -4.64
C MET A 177 1.97 14.74 -4.67
N GLU A 178 2.12 15.54 -3.62
CA GLU A 178 1.61 16.92 -3.59
C GLU A 178 2.21 17.75 -4.72
N GLU A 179 3.53 17.69 -4.90
CA GLU A 179 4.27 18.41 -5.94
C GLU A 179 3.89 17.97 -7.37
N HIS A 180 3.48 16.68 -7.54
CA HIS A 180 3.13 16.10 -8.85
C HIS A 180 1.62 15.92 -9.06
N GLY A 181 0.78 16.56 -8.23
CA GLY A 181 -0.67 16.54 -8.40
C GLY A 181 -1.35 15.25 -7.96
N GLY A 182 -0.70 14.44 -7.13
CA GLY A 182 -1.29 13.27 -6.51
C GLY A 182 -2.49 13.62 -5.64
N ALA A 183 -3.50 12.77 -5.66
CA ALA A 183 -4.80 13.03 -5.00
C ALA A 183 -4.90 12.34 -3.63
N MET A 184 -4.44 11.11 -3.52
CA MET A 184 -4.73 10.28 -2.35
C MET A 184 -3.68 9.18 -2.17
N ILE A 185 -3.31 8.91 -0.91
CA ILE A 185 -2.61 7.70 -0.48
C ILE A 185 -3.65 6.81 0.20
N ASP A 186 -3.97 5.70 -0.43
CA ASP A 186 -4.85 4.68 0.11
C ASP A 186 -4.10 3.82 1.12
N CYS A 187 -4.60 3.74 2.34
CA CYS A 187 -4.01 2.97 3.43
C CYS A 187 -4.84 1.74 3.81
N GLN A 188 -5.91 1.47 3.08
CA GLN A 188 -6.90 0.41 3.25
C GLN A 188 -7.60 0.45 4.62
N PHE A 189 -6.86 0.20 5.72
CA PHE A 189 -7.38 0.13 7.08
C PHE A 189 -6.72 1.16 8.01
N GLU A 190 -7.45 1.57 9.05
CA GLU A 190 -6.89 2.41 10.10
C GLU A 190 -5.85 1.63 10.93
N THR A 191 -4.72 2.27 11.18
CA THR A 191 -3.77 1.89 12.21
C THR A 191 -3.42 3.11 13.07
N PRO A 192 -3.03 2.94 14.35
CA PRO A 192 -2.60 4.07 15.18
C PRO A 192 -1.47 4.87 14.53
N HIS A 193 -0.57 4.18 13.80
CA HIS A 193 0.52 4.80 13.06
C HIS A 193 -0.01 5.74 11.96
N LEU A 194 -0.84 5.24 11.06
CA LEU A 194 -1.38 6.01 9.93
C LEU A 194 -2.31 7.13 10.40
N LYS A 195 -3.10 6.89 11.46
CA LYS A 195 -3.91 7.94 12.10
C LYS A 195 -3.05 9.09 12.64
N SER A 196 -1.91 8.77 13.27
CA SER A 196 -0.97 9.79 13.75
C SER A 196 -0.32 10.61 12.62
N MET A 197 -0.36 10.10 11.39
CA MET A 197 0.16 10.75 10.18
C MET A 197 -0.91 11.57 9.43
N GLY A 198 -2.13 11.71 9.97
CA GLY A 198 -3.21 12.50 9.39
C GLY A 198 -4.21 11.69 8.56
N GLY A 199 -4.15 10.36 8.65
CA GLY A 199 -5.13 9.50 7.99
C GLY A 199 -6.53 9.66 8.56
N ARG A 200 -7.53 9.51 7.69
CA ARG A 200 -8.95 9.57 8.04
C ARG A 200 -9.79 8.64 7.18
N HIS A 201 -10.97 8.32 7.66
CA HIS A 201 -11.95 7.56 6.94
C HIS A 201 -12.71 8.41 5.92
N ILE A 202 -13.01 7.80 4.77
CA ILE A 202 -13.94 8.31 3.75
C ILE A 202 -14.83 7.17 3.28
N SER A 203 -16.05 7.49 2.83
CA SER A 203 -16.95 6.49 2.26
C SER A 203 -16.43 5.92 0.95
N TYR A 204 -16.84 4.68 0.62
CA TYR A 204 -16.50 4.06 -0.67
C TYR A 204 -16.88 4.92 -1.88
N ASP A 205 -18.03 5.60 -1.83
CA ASP A 205 -18.47 6.45 -2.94
C ASP A 205 -17.59 7.71 -3.10
N GLU A 206 -17.12 8.30 -2.00
CA GLU A 206 -16.16 9.40 -2.03
C GLU A 206 -14.79 8.93 -2.53
N TYR A 207 -14.33 7.79 -2.03
CA TYR A 207 -13.10 7.14 -2.46
C TYR A 207 -13.10 6.86 -3.97
N MET A 208 -14.17 6.24 -4.50
CA MET A 208 -14.27 5.91 -5.93
C MET A 208 -14.33 7.13 -6.84
N LYS A 209 -14.86 8.27 -6.37
CA LYS A 209 -14.79 9.54 -7.13
C LYS A 209 -13.34 10.01 -7.30
N ILE A 210 -12.49 9.79 -6.30
CA ILE A 210 -11.08 10.17 -6.35
C ILE A 210 -10.28 9.21 -7.24
N VAL A 211 -10.54 7.90 -7.13
CA VAL A 211 -9.84 6.87 -7.92
C VAL A 211 -10.14 7.01 -9.41
N ARG A 212 -11.37 7.38 -9.76
CA ARG A 212 -11.79 7.51 -11.16
C ARG A 212 -11.44 8.88 -11.80
N GLY A 213 -10.97 9.84 -11.02
CA GLY A 213 -10.54 11.16 -11.46
C GLY A 213 -11.67 12.12 -11.65
#